data_a181eb849dcee24845677f10981c5a23
#
_entry.id   a181eb849dcee24845677f10981c5a23
#
_cell.length_a   1.000
_cell.length_b   1.000
_cell.length_c   1.000
_cell.angle_alpha   90.00
_cell.angle_beta   90.00
_cell.angle_gamma   90.00
#
_symmetry.space_group_name_H-M   'P 1'
#
loop_
_entity.id
_entity.type
_entity.pdbx_description
1 polymer ?
#
loop_
_entity_poly.entity_id
_entity_poly.type
_entity_poly.pdbx_seq_one_letter_code
_entity_poly.pdbx_strand_id
1 'polypeptide(L)'
;ARQGFPVRVFEQSPEFREVGAGIQLGPNIFRVLDKIGLKEAVLDDAHRPPAQEMRDAVTGKLITRVPLDDAFFKRFGQPYAVTHRADLHATILNACLGNDLIKLETNQRVDGFEDSGDGVVATLGNGSRVNGRALIGCDGMWSTIRESIVGDGKPRVSGHIAYRAVLKRSDVPDDLWRPDVVLWAGPRTHFVHYPLRRGELYNLVAVFHSDHYEEGWNAEGSTELLWQHFKGQRPEVLRMLERIETWRMWVL
;
A
#
# COMPACT_ATOMS: atom_id res chain seq x y z
N ALA A 1 5.58 -17.94 -14.43
CA ALA A 1 4.50 -18.59 -15.16
C ALA A 1 4.42 -18.13 -16.62
N ARG A 2 4.35 -16.81 -16.94
CA ARG A 2 4.21 -16.31 -18.34
C ARG A 2 5.35 -16.71 -19.28
N GLN A 3 6.50 -17.08 -18.76
CA GLN A 3 7.65 -17.60 -19.52
C GLN A 3 7.69 -19.15 -19.54
N GLY A 4 6.58 -19.81 -19.17
CA GLY A 4 6.48 -21.26 -19.15
C GLY A 4 7.06 -21.93 -17.89
N PHE A 5 7.52 -21.17 -16.90
CA PHE A 5 8.02 -21.75 -15.65
C PHE A 5 6.88 -22.02 -14.66
N PRO A 6 6.81 -23.25 -14.07
CA PRO A 6 5.90 -23.49 -12.94
C PRO A 6 6.37 -22.70 -11.71
N VAL A 7 5.41 -22.15 -10.97
CA VAL A 7 5.63 -21.32 -9.79
C VAL A 7 4.82 -21.85 -8.62
N ARG A 8 5.43 -21.99 -7.45
CA ARG A 8 4.74 -22.21 -6.19
C ARG A 8 4.83 -20.95 -5.36
N VAL A 9 3.71 -20.50 -4.81
CA VAL A 9 3.63 -19.34 -3.92
C VAL A 9 3.23 -19.84 -2.54
N PHE A 10 4.07 -19.59 -1.55
CA PHE A 10 3.83 -19.95 -0.16
C PHE A 10 3.39 -18.73 0.62
N GLU A 11 2.26 -18.84 1.29
CA GLU A 11 1.70 -17.81 2.18
C GLU A 11 1.53 -18.41 3.59
N GLN A 12 2.07 -17.73 4.60
CA GLN A 12 1.97 -18.18 5.98
C GLN A 12 0.56 -18.06 6.56
N SER A 13 -0.21 -17.08 6.09
CA SER A 13 -1.60 -16.88 6.52
C SER A 13 -2.53 -17.99 6.02
N PRO A 14 -3.68 -18.23 6.70
CA PRO A 14 -4.65 -19.23 6.27
C PRO A 14 -5.35 -18.88 4.96
N GLU A 15 -5.29 -17.63 4.55
CA GLU A 15 -5.90 -17.13 3.32
C GLU A 15 -5.06 -16.04 2.67
N PHE A 16 -5.16 -15.90 1.34
CA PHE A 16 -4.63 -14.75 0.60
C PHE A 16 -5.55 -13.56 0.81
N ARG A 17 -5.21 -12.71 1.77
CA ARG A 17 -6.04 -11.57 2.16
C ARG A 17 -5.20 -10.30 2.32
N GLU A 18 -5.79 -9.17 1.97
CA GLU A 18 -5.21 -7.85 2.19
C GLU A 18 -6.11 -7.02 3.12
N VAL A 19 -5.52 -6.34 4.08
CA VAL A 19 -6.23 -5.38 4.93
C VAL A 19 -6.18 -4.01 4.27
N GLY A 20 -7.33 -3.57 3.76
CA GLY A 20 -7.44 -2.50 2.78
C GLY A 20 -7.23 -1.09 3.30
N ALA A 21 -6.24 -0.42 2.73
CA ALA A 21 -6.15 1.03 2.62
C ALA A 21 -5.92 1.37 1.14
N GLY A 22 -5.93 2.67 0.81
CA GLY A 22 -5.58 3.10 -0.53
C GLY A 22 -4.11 2.88 -0.86
N ILE A 23 -3.83 2.69 -2.13
CA ILE A 23 -2.48 2.66 -2.70
C ILE A 23 -2.44 3.51 -3.97
N GLN A 24 -1.32 4.19 -4.16
CA GLN A 24 -1.07 5.04 -5.32
C GLN A 24 -0.18 4.27 -6.30
N LEU A 25 -0.61 4.17 -7.55
CA LEU A 25 0.05 3.44 -8.61
C LEU A 25 0.57 4.41 -9.67
N GLY A 26 1.89 4.50 -9.76
CA GLY A 26 2.56 5.32 -10.76
C GLY A 26 2.75 4.60 -12.09
N PRO A 27 3.25 5.31 -13.12
CA PRO A 27 3.51 4.76 -14.46
C PRO A 27 4.41 3.53 -14.49
N ASN A 28 5.34 3.40 -13.55
CA ASN A 28 6.23 2.25 -13.40
C ASN A 28 5.44 0.95 -13.13
N ILE A 29 4.45 1.01 -12.25
CA ILE A 29 3.60 -0.14 -11.92
C ILE A 29 2.69 -0.48 -13.12
N PHE A 30 2.09 0.53 -13.76
CA PHE A 30 1.25 0.29 -14.93
C PHE A 30 2.02 -0.32 -16.11
N ARG A 31 3.32 -0.05 -16.25
CA ARG A 31 4.17 -0.77 -17.21
C ARG A 31 4.26 -2.26 -16.91
N VAL A 32 4.35 -2.63 -15.64
CA VAL A 32 4.37 -4.04 -15.22
C VAL A 32 3.00 -4.67 -15.45
N LEU A 33 1.93 -4.01 -15.00
CA LEU A 33 0.55 -4.48 -15.17
C LEU A 33 0.20 -4.67 -16.64
N ASP A 34 0.62 -3.76 -17.51
CA ASP A 34 0.43 -3.85 -18.97
C ASP A 34 1.14 -5.09 -19.55
N LYS A 35 2.41 -5.30 -19.19
CA LYS A 35 3.17 -6.48 -19.59
C LYS A 35 2.54 -7.80 -19.15
N ILE A 36 1.88 -7.82 -18.01
CA ILE A 36 1.19 -9.02 -17.50
C ILE A 36 -0.30 -9.06 -17.87
N GLY A 37 -0.81 -8.10 -18.65
CA GLY A 37 -2.19 -8.06 -19.14
C GLY A 37 -3.25 -7.75 -18.09
N LEU A 38 -2.87 -7.08 -16.99
CA LEU A 38 -3.79 -6.73 -15.88
C LEU A 38 -4.08 -5.23 -15.78
N LYS A 39 -3.51 -4.41 -16.66
CA LYS A 39 -3.64 -2.97 -16.61
C LYS A 39 -5.10 -2.50 -16.63
N GLU A 40 -5.88 -2.95 -17.63
CA GLU A 40 -7.25 -2.50 -17.78
C GLU A 40 -8.12 -2.98 -16.61
N ALA A 41 -7.96 -4.23 -16.17
CA ALA A 41 -8.69 -4.76 -15.02
C ALA A 41 -8.44 -3.97 -13.71
N VAL A 42 -7.21 -3.48 -13.51
CA VAL A 42 -6.90 -2.60 -12.37
C VAL A 42 -7.48 -1.21 -12.56
N LEU A 43 -7.50 -0.68 -13.79
CA LEU A 43 -8.02 0.66 -14.09
C LEU A 43 -9.55 0.73 -14.01
N ASP A 44 -10.24 -0.40 -14.18
CA ASP A 44 -11.70 -0.44 -14.15
C ASP A 44 -12.28 0.02 -12.81
N ASP A 45 -11.64 -0.34 -11.69
CA ASP A 45 -12.06 0.06 -10.34
C ASP A 45 -11.23 1.20 -9.73
N ALA A 46 -10.13 1.57 -10.38
CA ALA A 46 -9.27 2.63 -9.90
C ALA A 46 -9.91 4.01 -10.10
N HIS A 47 -9.54 4.96 -9.24
CA HIS A 47 -9.78 6.37 -9.47
C HIS A 47 -8.56 6.99 -10.17
N ARG A 48 -8.80 7.80 -11.19
CA ARG A 48 -7.77 8.56 -11.91
C ARG A 48 -7.83 10.02 -11.47
N PRO A 49 -6.99 10.43 -10.53
CA PRO A 49 -7.00 11.81 -10.05
C PRO A 49 -6.53 12.76 -11.15
N PRO A 50 -7.15 13.95 -11.29
CA PRO A 50 -6.70 14.97 -12.25
C PRO A 50 -5.31 15.54 -11.93
N ALA A 51 -4.93 15.56 -10.65
CA ALA A 51 -3.63 16.02 -10.22
C ALA A 51 -3.21 15.44 -8.87
N GLN A 52 -1.93 15.63 -8.55
CA GLN A 52 -1.41 15.58 -7.19
C GLN A 52 -1.17 17.00 -6.70
N GLU A 53 -1.68 17.34 -5.53
CA GLU A 53 -1.48 18.64 -4.89
C GLU A 53 -0.75 18.49 -3.57
N MET A 54 0.17 19.40 -3.30
CA MET A 54 0.78 19.60 -2.01
C MET A 54 0.41 20.97 -1.48
N ARG A 55 -0.17 21.04 -0.30
CA ARG A 55 -0.62 22.24 0.36
C ARG A 55 0.04 22.39 1.73
N ASP A 56 0.28 23.62 2.12
CA ASP A 56 0.70 23.94 3.48
C ASP A 56 -0.49 23.76 4.44
N ALA A 57 -0.32 22.91 5.43
CA ALA A 57 -1.41 22.55 6.35
C ALA A 57 -1.77 23.65 7.37
N VAL A 58 -0.95 24.68 7.52
CA VAL A 58 -1.19 25.81 8.41
C VAL A 58 -1.82 26.98 7.67
N THR A 59 -1.25 27.36 6.52
CA THR A 59 -1.68 28.53 5.76
C THR A 59 -2.73 28.22 4.69
N GLY A 60 -2.83 26.94 4.26
CA GLY A 60 -3.67 26.51 3.14
C GLY A 60 -3.06 26.77 1.77
N LYS A 61 -1.88 27.39 1.70
CA LYS A 61 -1.25 27.78 0.43
C LYS A 61 -0.92 26.53 -0.39
N LEU A 62 -1.24 26.59 -1.69
CA LEU A 62 -0.78 25.58 -2.64
C LEU A 62 0.74 25.71 -2.81
N ILE A 63 1.47 24.66 -2.46
CA ILE A 63 2.93 24.56 -2.62
C ILE A 63 3.27 24.10 -4.03
N THR A 64 2.65 23.01 -4.47
CA THR A 64 2.85 22.49 -5.82
C THR A 64 1.62 21.73 -6.30
N ARG A 65 1.45 21.66 -7.61
CA ARG A 65 0.44 20.85 -8.29
C ARG A 65 1.07 20.16 -9.50
N VAL A 66 0.94 18.86 -9.56
CA VAL A 66 1.39 18.05 -10.69
C VAL A 66 0.15 17.57 -11.44
N PRO A 67 -0.14 18.13 -12.62
CA PRO A 67 -1.22 17.64 -13.47
C PRO A 67 -0.96 16.19 -13.91
N LEU A 68 -1.99 15.36 -13.90
CA LEU A 68 -1.93 13.95 -14.34
C LEU A 68 -2.70 13.80 -15.67
N ASP A 69 -2.47 14.75 -16.55
CA ASP A 69 -3.13 14.96 -17.84
C ASP A 69 -2.45 14.22 -19.02
N ASP A 70 -2.84 14.58 -20.22
CA ASP A 70 -2.28 14.03 -21.47
C ASP A 70 -0.77 14.30 -21.62
N ALA A 71 -0.28 15.44 -21.11
CA ALA A 71 1.14 15.76 -21.13
C ALA A 71 1.92 14.81 -20.20
N PHE A 72 1.36 14.51 -19.01
CA PHE A 72 1.90 13.49 -18.12
C PHE A 72 1.94 12.11 -18.79
N PHE A 73 0.82 11.70 -19.40
CA PHE A 73 0.75 10.41 -20.10
C PHE A 73 1.74 10.35 -21.27
N LYS A 74 1.84 11.41 -22.08
CA LYS A 74 2.81 11.49 -23.16
C LYS A 74 4.26 11.37 -22.70
N ARG A 75 4.57 11.93 -21.53
CA ARG A 75 5.93 11.89 -20.94
C ARG A 75 6.28 10.50 -20.40
N PHE A 76 5.35 9.83 -19.71
CA PHE A 76 5.63 8.59 -18.99
C PHE A 76 5.12 7.33 -19.70
N GLY A 77 4.26 7.46 -20.70
CA GLY A 77 3.69 6.38 -21.51
C GLY A 77 2.67 5.50 -20.78
N GLN A 78 2.34 5.83 -19.54
CA GLN A 78 1.40 5.10 -18.69
C GLN A 78 0.68 6.08 -17.74
N PRO A 79 -0.54 5.73 -17.27
CA PRO A 79 -1.31 6.58 -16.38
C PRO A 79 -0.75 6.57 -14.95
N TYR A 80 -1.32 7.46 -14.13
CA TYR A 80 -1.30 7.40 -12.68
C TYR A 80 -2.72 7.14 -12.20
N ALA A 81 -2.89 6.27 -11.21
CA ALA A 81 -4.17 6.00 -10.59
C ALA A 81 -4.03 5.64 -9.12
N VAL A 82 -5.12 5.71 -8.40
CA VAL A 82 -5.22 5.25 -7.01
C VAL A 82 -6.28 4.17 -6.90
N THR A 83 -6.01 3.14 -6.12
CA THR A 83 -6.93 2.02 -5.96
C THR A 83 -6.96 1.54 -4.51
N HIS A 84 -7.97 0.78 -4.16
CA HIS A 84 -8.00 0.07 -2.89
C HIS A 84 -7.08 -1.15 -2.96
N ARG A 85 -6.21 -1.35 -1.95
CA ARG A 85 -5.21 -2.43 -1.97
C ARG A 85 -5.83 -3.81 -2.11
N ALA A 86 -6.99 -4.03 -1.47
CA ALA A 86 -7.68 -5.31 -1.58
C ALA A 86 -8.19 -5.57 -3.00
N ASP A 87 -8.60 -4.53 -3.74
CA ASP A 87 -9.07 -4.69 -5.13
C ASP A 87 -7.90 -5.03 -6.06
N LEU A 88 -6.76 -4.34 -5.88
CA LEU A 88 -5.51 -4.67 -6.60
C LEU A 88 -5.06 -6.10 -6.31
N HIS A 89 -5.08 -6.49 -5.03
CA HIS A 89 -4.71 -7.84 -4.60
C HIS A 89 -5.64 -8.88 -5.21
N ALA A 90 -6.97 -8.66 -5.17
CA ALA A 90 -7.95 -9.58 -5.75
C ALA A 90 -7.75 -9.74 -7.27
N THR A 91 -7.49 -8.65 -7.99
CA THR A 91 -7.22 -8.68 -9.43
C THR A 91 -5.99 -9.55 -9.75
N ILE A 92 -4.90 -9.38 -9.00
CA ILE A 92 -3.68 -10.18 -9.19
C ILE A 92 -3.91 -11.64 -8.77
N LEU A 93 -4.58 -11.88 -7.64
CA LEU A 93 -4.88 -13.21 -7.13
C LEU A 93 -5.74 -14.01 -8.13
N ASN A 94 -6.79 -13.41 -8.68
CA ASN A 94 -7.65 -14.03 -9.67
C ASN A 94 -6.87 -14.41 -10.94
N ALA A 95 -5.96 -13.57 -11.38
CA ALA A 95 -5.08 -13.88 -12.51
C ALA A 95 -4.11 -15.03 -12.21
N CYS A 96 -3.66 -15.17 -10.96
CA CYS A 96 -2.86 -16.32 -10.53
C CYS A 96 -3.68 -17.60 -10.48
N LEU A 97 -4.89 -17.56 -9.94
CA LEU A 97 -5.80 -18.70 -9.87
C LEU A 97 -6.22 -19.22 -11.27
N GLY A 98 -6.29 -18.33 -12.25
CA GLY A 98 -6.59 -18.68 -13.65
C GLY A 98 -5.38 -19.20 -14.45
N ASN A 99 -4.24 -19.55 -13.80
CA ASN A 99 -3.03 -19.98 -14.49
C ASN A 99 -2.51 -21.30 -13.94
N ASP A 100 -2.60 -22.38 -14.71
CA ASP A 100 -2.24 -23.74 -14.31
C ASP A 100 -0.77 -23.93 -13.90
N LEU A 101 0.12 -23.00 -14.30
CA LEU A 101 1.52 -22.99 -13.89
C LEU A 101 1.76 -22.36 -12.51
N ILE A 102 0.71 -21.80 -11.87
CA ILE A 102 0.83 -21.16 -10.56
C ILE A 102 0.09 -21.98 -9.51
N LYS A 103 0.82 -22.47 -8.52
CA LYS A 103 0.26 -23.14 -7.36
C LYS A 103 0.32 -22.22 -6.16
N LEU A 104 -0.86 -21.85 -5.62
CA LEU A 104 -1.00 -21.02 -4.43
C LEU A 104 -1.22 -21.91 -3.21
N GLU A 105 -0.40 -21.74 -2.16
CA GLU A 105 -0.41 -22.59 -0.97
C GLU A 105 -0.42 -21.73 0.29
N THR A 106 -1.50 -21.78 1.04
CA THR A 106 -1.68 -21.10 2.34
C THR A 106 -1.23 -21.97 3.51
N ASN A 107 -1.10 -21.38 4.71
CA ASN A 107 -0.57 -22.05 5.90
C ASN A 107 0.83 -22.65 5.68
N GLN A 108 1.62 -22.02 4.83
CA GLN A 108 2.96 -22.46 4.46
C GLN A 108 3.98 -21.35 4.76
N ARG A 109 4.46 -21.31 6.01
CA ARG A 109 5.56 -20.41 6.37
C ARG A 109 6.87 -20.99 5.83
N VAL A 110 7.69 -20.15 5.21
CA VAL A 110 9.07 -20.50 4.83
C VAL A 110 10.00 -20.07 5.94
N ASP A 111 10.69 -21.02 6.58
CA ASP A 111 11.58 -20.76 7.71
C ASP A 111 13.04 -20.53 7.29
N GLY A 112 13.40 -20.92 6.07
CA GLY A 112 14.73 -20.74 5.55
C GLY A 112 14.93 -21.41 4.20
N PHE A 113 16.16 -21.35 3.72
CA PHE A 113 16.55 -22.00 2.47
C PHE A 113 18.04 -22.39 2.45
N GLU A 114 18.38 -23.34 1.60
CA GLU A 114 19.75 -23.73 1.29
C GLU A 114 19.97 -23.52 -0.22
N ASP A 115 21.08 -22.88 -0.58
CA ASP A 115 21.54 -22.80 -1.96
C ASP A 115 22.43 -24.02 -2.25
N SER A 116 22.06 -24.82 -3.25
CA SER A 116 22.80 -26.04 -3.64
C SER A 116 23.70 -25.83 -4.83
N GLY A 117 23.83 -24.58 -5.33
CA GLY A 117 24.59 -24.26 -6.56
C GLY A 117 23.81 -24.54 -7.85
N ASP A 118 23.10 -25.66 -7.93
CA ASP A 118 22.25 -26.04 -9.06
C ASP A 118 20.76 -25.65 -8.86
N GLY A 119 20.42 -25.18 -7.67
CA GLY A 119 19.07 -24.82 -7.29
C GLY A 119 18.97 -24.40 -5.82
N VAL A 120 17.76 -24.33 -5.33
CA VAL A 120 17.47 -23.92 -3.97
C VAL A 120 16.52 -24.92 -3.30
N VAL A 121 16.69 -25.14 -2.02
CA VAL A 121 15.81 -25.97 -1.21
C VAL A 121 15.20 -25.09 -0.12
N ALA A 122 13.90 -24.76 -0.23
CA ALA A 122 13.17 -24.07 0.81
C ALA A 122 12.72 -25.03 1.92
N THR A 123 12.85 -24.63 3.18
CA THR A 123 12.35 -25.36 4.34
C THR A 123 11.08 -24.67 4.86
N LEU A 124 9.99 -25.43 4.93
CA LEU A 124 8.71 -24.93 5.42
C LEU A 124 8.58 -25.15 6.94
N GLY A 125 7.72 -24.39 7.60
CA GLY A 125 7.50 -24.44 9.06
C GLY A 125 7.03 -25.79 9.61
N ASN A 126 6.52 -26.66 8.76
CA ASN A 126 6.18 -28.05 9.09
C ASN A 126 7.35 -29.04 8.90
N GLY A 127 8.53 -28.55 8.60
CA GLY A 127 9.74 -29.35 8.33
C GLY A 127 9.85 -29.89 6.89
N SER A 128 8.86 -29.67 6.03
CA SER A 128 8.91 -30.10 4.64
C SER A 128 9.96 -29.34 3.86
N ARG A 129 10.60 -30.01 2.92
CA ARG A 129 11.62 -29.43 2.03
C ARG A 129 11.10 -29.37 0.59
N VAL A 130 11.26 -28.23 -0.04
CA VAL A 130 10.80 -27.98 -1.41
C VAL A 130 11.94 -27.54 -2.29
N ASN A 131 12.20 -28.33 -3.34
CA ASN A 131 13.24 -28.02 -4.32
C ASN A 131 12.73 -27.04 -5.38
N GLY A 132 13.56 -26.09 -5.78
CA GLY A 132 13.32 -25.12 -6.85
C GLY A 132 14.58 -24.71 -7.56
N ARG A 133 14.44 -24.10 -8.73
CA ARG A 133 15.60 -23.50 -9.45
C ARG A 133 15.98 -22.14 -8.88
N ALA A 134 15.02 -21.45 -8.29
CA ALA A 134 15.21 -20.16 -7.63
C ALA A 134 14.14 -19.96 -6.55
N LEU A 135 14.47 -19.19 -5.52
CA LEU A 135 13.56 -18.71 -4.50
C LEU A 135 13.52 -17.18 -4.55
N ILE A 136 12.30 -16.61 -4.54
CA ILE A 136 12.10 -15.16 -4.52
C ILE A 136 11.42 -14.82 -3.19
N GLY A 137 12.15 -14.10 -2.31
CA GLY A 137 11.63 -13.60 -1.04
C GLY A 137 10.69 -12.41 -1.26
N CYS A 138 9.40 -12.62 -1.00
CA CYS A 138 8.36 -11.57 -0.97
C CYS A 138 7.73 -11.47 0.42
N ASP A 139 8.47 -11.86 1.45
CA ASP A 139 8.06 -12.07 2.84
C ASP A 139 8.11 -10.78 3.69
N GLY A 140 8.18 -9.61 3.03
CA GLY A 140 7.92 -8.31 3.61
C GLY A 140 9.04 -7.74 4.47
N MET A 141 8.69 -6.85 5.39
CA MET A 141 9.65 -6.09 6.20
C MET A 141 10.44 -7.00 7.16
N TRP A 142 9.82 -8.05 7.68
CA TRP A 142 10.42 -9.03 8.58
C TRP A 142 10.96 -10.27 7.83
N SER A 143 11.44 -10.05 6.62
CA SER A 143 11.87 -11.10 5.70
C SER A 143 12.98 -11.99 6.27
N THR A 144 12.66 -13.26 6.45
CA THR A 144 13.63 -14.31 6.81
C THR A 144 14.63 -14.54 5.68
N ILE A 145 14.16 -14.44 4.42
CA ILE A 145 15.02 -14.60 3.25
C ILE A 145 16.05 -13.49 3.14
N ARG A 146 15.64 -12.22 3.38
CA ARG A 146 16.57 -11.08 3.38
C ARG A 146 17.61 -11.23 4.50
N GLU A 147 17.20 -11.61 5.70
CA GLU A 147 18.12 -11.81 6.82
C GLU A 147 19.19 -12.84 6.49
N SER A 148 18.80 -13.96 5.85
CA SER A 148 19.73 -15.01 5.44
C SER A 148 20.71 -14.56 4.36
N ILE A 149 20.30 -13.67 3.43
CA ILE A 149 21.15 -13.22 2.30
C ILE A 149 22.02 -12.03 2.70
N VAL A 150 21.47 -11.07 3.45
CA VAL A 150 22.10 -9.76 3.69
C VAL A 150 22.65 -9.66 5.12
N GLY A 151 21.98 -10.24 6.11
CA GLY A 151 22.38 -10.17 7.51
C GLY A 151 22.38 -8.75 8.09
N ASP A 152 21.49 -7.85 7.59
CA ASP A 152 21.43 -6.44 7.96
C ASP A 152 20.64 -6.17 9.25
N GLY A 153 20.20 -7.23 9.92
CA GLY A 153 19.50 -7.19 11.20
C GLY A 153 18.03 -6.78 11.10
N LYS A 154 17.47 -6.36 12.24
CA LYS A 154 16.05 -6.00 12.32
C LYS A 154 15.75 -4.66 11.66
N PRO A 155 14.53 -4.48 11.10
CA PRO A 155 14.06 -3.20 10.60
C PRO A 155 14.18 -2.09 11.64
N ARG A 156 14.55 -0.89 11.20
CA ARG A 156 14.64 0.28 12.08
C ARG A 156 13.35 1.07 12.02
N VAL A 157 12.81 1.41 13.16
CA VAL A 157 11.64 2.30 13.26
C VAL A 157 12.09 3.72 12.91
N SER A 158 11.35 4.35 11.98
CA SER A 158 11.66 5.72 11.52
C SER A 158 11.22 6.81 12.51
N GLY A 159 10.43 6.46 13.53
CA GLY A 159 9.76 7.41 14.41
C GLY A 159 8.51 8.04 13.78
N HIS A 160 8.09 7.59 12.60
CA HIS A 160 6.86 8.03 11.97
C HIS A 160 5.76 6.99 12.19
N ILE A 161 4.57 7.49 12.53
CA ILE A 161 3.36 6.70 12.68
C ILE A 161 2.36 7.15 11.62
N ALA A 162 1.75 6.20 10.95
CA ALA A 162 0.68 6.45 9.99
C ALA A 162 -0.66 5.97 10.58
N TYR A 163 -1.59 6.88 10.74
CA TYR A 163 -2.99 6.57 11.03
C TYR A 163 -3.77 6.54 9.72
N ARG A 164 -4.50 5.46 9.49
CA ARG A 164 -5.23 5.24 8.24
C ARG A 164 -6.70 4.96 8.48
N ALA A 165 -7.53 5.54 7.64
CA ALA A 165 -8.96 5.31 7.62
C ALA A 165 -9.50 5.38 6.19
N VAL A 166 -10.67 4.78 5.98
CA VAL A 166 -11.41 4.87 4.72
C VAL A 166 -12.84 5.27 5.07
N LEU A 167 -13.33 6.34 4.47
CA LEU A 167 -14.69 6.83 4.58
C LEU A 167 -15.50 6.45 3.34
N LYS A 168 -16.81 6.37 3.47
CA LYS A 168 -17.71 6.37 2.31
C LYS A 168 -17.78 7.79 1.75
N ARG A 169 -18.06 7.94 0.46
CA ARG A 169 -18.26 9.25 -0.17
C ARG A 169 -19.34 10.09 0.56
N SER A 170 -20.41 9.43 1.02
CA SER A 170 -21.51 10.06 1.75
C SER A 170 -21.09 10.75 3.05
N ASP A 171 -19.98 10.28 3.66
CA ASP A 171 -19.52 10.75 4.97
C ASP A 171 -18.52 11.90 4.82
N VAL A 172 -18.11 12.19 3.57
CA VAL A 172 -17.21 13.30 3.24
C VAL A 172 -18.03 14.52 2.83
N PRO A 173 -17.93 15.67 3.53
CA PRO A 173 -18.60 16.91 3.15
C PRO A 173 -18.21 17.37 1.74
N ASP A 174 -19.17 17.87 0.97
CA ASP A 174 -18.96 18.27 -0.42
C ASP A 174 -17.89 19.36 -0.59
N ASP A 175 -17.79 20.28 0.36
CA ASP A 175 -16.77 21.32 0.36
C ASP A 175 -15.34 20.81 0.67
N LEU A 176 -15.24 19.62 1.26
CA LEU A 176 -13.95 18.96 1.56
C LEU A 176 -13.57 17.89 0.53
N TRP A 177 -14.54 17.41 -0.25
CA TRP A 177 -14.25 16.40 -1.27
C TRP A 177 -13.40 16.97 -2.40
N ARG A 178 -12.37 16.26 -2.80
CA ARG A 178 -11.48 16.60 -3.92
C ARG A 178 -11.26 15.36 -4.79
N PRO A 179 -11.29 15.47 -6.12
CA PRO A 179 -10.94 14.37 -7.03
C PRO A 179 -9.44 14.10 -7.09
N ASP A 180 -8.63 15.05 -6.62
CA ASP A 180 -7.17 14.99 -6.64
C ASP A 180 -6.61 14.14 -5.49
N VAL A 181 -5.35 13.73 -5.62
CA VAL A 181 -4.56 13.32 -4.46
C VAL A 181 -4.04 14.57 -3.77
N VAL A 182 -4.45 14.81 -2.55
CA VAL A 182 -4.06 16.00 -1.79
C VAL A 182 -3.18 15.60 -0.62
N LEU A 183 -2.01 16.22 -0.51
CA LEU A 183 -1.12 16.15 0.63
C LEU A 183 -1.09 17.51 1.33
N TRP A 184 -1.44 17.52 2.60
CA TRP A 184 -1.27 18.65 3.50
C TRP A 184 0.01 18.47 4.30
N ALA A 185 1.01 19.33 4.07
CA ALA A 185 2.28 19.32 4.76
C ALA A 185 2.26 20.26 5.95
N GLY A 186 2.36 19.73 7.15
CA GLY A 186 2.43 20.49 8.41
C GLY A 186 3.76 20.31 9.12
N PRO A 187 4.00 21.05 10.22
CA PRO A 187 5.18 20.86 11.05
C PRO A 187 5.23 19.44 11.62
N ARG A 188 6.21 18.63 11.18
CA ARG A 188 6.40 17.22 11.58
C ARG A 188 5.18 16.31 11.36
N THR A 189 4.26 16.74 10.48
CA THR A 189 3.06 16.00 10.12
C THR A 189 2.81 16.08 8.63
N HIS A 190 2.09 15.10 8.09
CA HIS A 190 1.41 15.27 6.82
C HIS A 190 0.10 14.50 6.81
N PHE A 191 -0.87 15.01 6.07
CA PHE A 191 -2.16 14.39 5.90
C PHE A 191 -2.43 14.21 4.42
N VAL A 192 -2.69 12.98 4.00
CA VAL A 192 -2.96 12.64 2.60
C VAL A 192 -4.37 12.09 2.47
N HIS A 193 -5.09 12.57 1.47
CA HIS A 193 -6.40 12.02 1.16
C HIS A 193 -6.65 11.97 -0.35
N TYR A 194 -7.44 11.01 -0.77
CA TYR A 194 -7.82 10.80 -2.18
C TYR A 194 -8.99 9.84 -2.32
N PRO A 195 -9.78 9.95 -3.41
CA PRO A 195 -10.86 9.02 -3.70
C PRO A 195 -10.35 7.62 -4.06
N LEU A 196 -11.18 6.61 -3.80
CA LEU A 196 -10.99 5.22 -4.22
C LEU A 196 -12.27 4.73 -4.89
N ARG A 197 -12.20 3.60 -5.63
CA ARG A 197 -13.34 2.97 -6.29
C ARG A 197 -14.18 3.98 -7.04
N ARG A 198 -13.55 4.70 -8.00
CA ARG A 198 -14.20 5.75 -8.80
C ARG A 198 -14.85 6.88 -7.98
N GLY A 199 -14.45 7.06 -6.73
CA GLY A 199 -14.98 8.09 -5.83
C GLY A 199 -16.01 7.62 -4.81
N GLU A 200 -16.34 6.33 -4.78
CA GLU A 200 -17.26 5.76 -3.78
C GLU A 200 -16.70 5.77 -2.36
N LEU A 201 -15.39 5.64 -2.25
CA LEU A 201 -14.64 5.65 -1.00
C LEU A 201 -13.62 6.79 -0.99
N TYR A 202 -13.19 7.17 0.20
CA TYR A 202 -12.20 8.20 0.41
C TYR A 202 -11.14 7.71 1.39
N ASN A 203 -9.90 7.63 0.93
CA ASN A 203 -8.77 7.20 1.73
C ASN A 203 -8.15 8.37 2.47
N LEU A 204 -7.83 8.17 3.74
CA LEU A 204 -7.20 9.17 4.59
C LEU A 204 -5.99 8.55 5.29
N VAL A 205 -4.88 9.28 5.27
CA VAL A 205 -3.63 8.89 5.93
C VAL A 205 -3.07 10.10 6.66
N ALA A 206 -3.07 10.04 7.99
CA ALA A 206 -2.45 11.05 8.84
C ALA A 206 -1.11 10.50 9.35
N VAL A 207 -0.02 11.18 9.04
CA VAL A 207 1.34 10.79 9.45
C VAL A 207 1.92 11.85 10.37
N PHE A 208 2.51 11.41 11.45
CA PHE A 208 3.19 12.29 12.42
C PHE A 208 4.35 11.56 13.09
N HIS A 209 5.24 12.30 13.70
CA HIS A 209 6.37 11.75 14.43
C HIS A 209 5.96 11.48 15.89
N SER A 210 6.21 10.27 16.40
CA SER A 210 5.94 9.89 17.79
C SER A 210 6.91 8.82 18.25
N ASP A 211 7.33 8.94 19.51
CA ASP A 211 8.11 7.91 20.20
C ASP A 211 7.22 6.85 20.86
N HIS A 212 5.89 7.07 20.85
CA HIS A 212 4.90 6.14 21.38
C HIS A 212 4.29 5.35 20.23
N TYR A 213 4.61 4.08 20.14
CA TYR A 213 4.05 3.18 19.13
C TYR A 213 3.94 1.74 19.68
N GLU A 214 3.00 1.00 19.14
CA GLU A 214 2.89 -0.45 19.32
C GLU A 214 3.24 -1.14 18.00
N GLU A 215 4.14 -2.12 18.07
CA GLU A 215 4.47 -2.93 16.89
C GLU A 215 3.27 -3.81 16.52
N GLY A 216 2.88 -3.77 15.24
CA GLY A 216 1.78 -4.59 14.73
C GLY A 216 0.99 -3.92 13.61
N TRP A 217 0.11 -4.72 13.00
CA TRP A 217 -0.69 -4.30 11.83
C TRP A 217 -2.13 -3.87 12.18
N ASN A 218 -2.57 -4.06 13.44
CA ASN A 218 -3.95 -3.87 13.86
C ASN A 218 -4.10 -3.02 15.13
N ALA A 219 -3.06 -2.29 15.53
CA ALA A 219 -3.17 -1.40 16.67
C ALA A 219 -4.17 -0.26 16.35
N GLU A 220 -5.00 0.07 17.32
CA GLU A 220 -5.89 1.22 17.22
C GLU A 220 -5.10 2.50 17.56
N GLY A 221 -5.31 3.55 16.78
CA GLY A 221 -4.69 4.84 17.00
C GLY A 221 -5.46 5.67 18.03
N SER A 222 -4.76 6.32 18.96
CA SER A 222 -5.36 7.27 19.88
C SER A 222 -5.77 8.56 19.16
N THR A 223 -7.03 8.91 19.24
CA THR A 223 -7.58 10.17 18.72
C THR A 223 -6.96 11.38 19.44
N GLU A 224 -6.72 11.29 20.74
CA GLU A 224 -6.08 12.35 21.53
C GLU A 224 -4.66 12.63 21.06
N LEU A 225 -3.89 11.58 20.77
CA LEU A 225 -2.52 11.71 20.25
C LEU A 225 -2.55 12.36 18.85
N LEU A 226 -3.48 11.97 17.99
CA LEU A 226 -3.67 12.59 16.68
C LEU A 226 -3.90 14.10 16.81
N TRP A 227 -4.85 14.50 17.68
CA TRP A 227 -5.19 15.91 17.89
C TRP A 227 -4.02 16.74 18.44
N GLN A 228 -3.17 16.18 19.31
CA GLN A 228 -1.98 16.88 19.80
C GLN A 228 -1.04 17.28 18.65
N HIS A 229 -0.90 16.41 17.63
CA HIS A 229 0.00 16.66 16.51
C HIS A 229 -0.59 17.56 15.42
N PHE A 230 -1.91 17.49 15.21
CA PHE A 230 -2.59 18.24 14.15
C PHE A 230 -3.19 19.58 14.61
N LYS A 231 -3.11 19.89 15.91
CA LYS A 231 -3.58 21.16 16.45
C LYS A 231 -2.97 22.37 15.73
N GLY A 232 -3.83 23.36 15.38
CA GLY A 232 -3.40 24.59 14.72
C GLY A 232 -3.25 24.49 13.20
N GLN A 233 -3.60 23.35 12.62
CA GLN A 233 -3.70 23.22 11.18
C GLN A 233 -5.02 23.79 10.65
N ARG A 234 -5.14 23.85 9.32
CA ARG A 234 -6.31 24.40 8.63
C ARG A 234 -7.62 23.70 9.02
N PRO A 235 -8.74 24.44 9.10
CA PRO A 235 -10.05 23.85 9.38
C PRO A 235 -10.42 22.71 8.43
N GLU A 236 -10.01 22.76 7.16
CA GLU A 236 -10.28 21.71 6.18
C GLU A 236 -9.65 20.39 6.57
N VAL A 237 -8.40 20.43 7.10
CA VAL A 237 -7.71 19.25 7.63
C VAL A 237 -8.41 18.72 8.86
N LEU A 238 -8.68 19.59 9.84
CA LEU A 238 -9.28 19.21 11.13
C LEU A 238 -10.68 18.62 10.94
N ARG A 239 -11.53 19.26 10.13
CA ARG A 239 -12.88 18.78 9.82
C ARG A 239 -12.89 17.43 9.12
N MET A 240 -11.86 17.11 8.33
CA MET A 240 -11.72 15.79 7.70
C MET A 240 -11.31 14.73 8.74
N LEU A 241 -10.39 15.06 9.64
CA LEU A 241 -9.96 14.16 10.70
C LEU A 241 -11.09 13.87 11.70
N GLU A 242 -11.98 14.83 11.98
CA GLU A 242 -13.16 14.68 12.84
C GLU A 242 -14.18 13.65 12.32
N ARG A 243 -14.16 13.30 11.03
CA ARG A 243 -15.06 12.31 10.45
C ARG A 243 -14.70 10.87 10.76
N ILE A 244 -13.56 10.64 11.40
CA ILE A 244 -13.02 9.31 11.60
C ILE A 244 -13.16 8.93 13.06
N GLU A 245 -13.98 7.91 13.31
CA GLU A 245 -14.23 7.38 14.65
C GLU A 245 -13.10 6.46 15.10
N THR A 246 -12.55 5.67 14.18
CA THR A 246 -11.50 4.69 14.47
C THR A 246 -10.37 4.80 13.46
N TRP A 247 -9.15 4.91 13.99
CA TRP A 247 -7.93 4.91 13.19
C TRP A 247 -7.18 3.60 13.35
N ARG A 248 -6.68 3.07 12.25
CA ARG A 248 -5.69 2.00 12.29
C ARG A 248 -4.29 2.60 12.27
N MET A 249 -3.46 2.16 13.20
CA MET A 249 -2.09 2.63 13.35
C MET A 249 -1.09 1.68 12.67
N TRP A 250 -0.14 2.26 11.95
CA TRP A 250 1.04 1.59 11.43
C TRP A 250 2.30 2.36 11.81
N VAL A 251 3.30 1.62 12.24
CA VAL A 251 4.66 2.12 12.43
C VAL A 251 5.38 2.08 11.09
N LEU A 252 6.08 3.17 10.72
CA LEU A 252 6.80 3.31 9.45
C LEU A 252 8.32 3.20 9.66
#